data_897e9b6255dc1683058f5c785042d2e1
#
_entry.id   897e9b6255dc1683058f5c785042d2e1
#
_cell.length_a   1.000
_cell.length_b   1.000
_cell.length_c   1.000
_cell.angle_alpha   90.00
_cell.angle_beta   90.00
_cell.angle_gamma   90.00
#
_symmetry.space_group_name_H-M   'P 1'
#
loop_
_entity.id
_entity.type
_entity.pdbx_description
1 polymer ?
#
loop_
_entity_poly.entity_id
_entity_poly.type
_entity_poly.pdbx_seq_one_letter_code
_entity_poly.pdbx_strand_id
1 'polypeptide(L)'
;MKLIEVNHLSKKIHGKDILKDISFTINDGECVALIGPNGAGKTTLMDCLLGDKFLTSGQASVRGLKPTDEQLQQMVAILPQENTVVEDLKVKELLNFFQNIYPNSLTNQEIDALLKFTDKQKEQLASKLSGGQKRLFSFILALIGRPKILFLDEPTFAMDTSTRKHFWEIVDELKKKGVTIIYSSHYIEEVEHTADRILVLHKGELIRDTTPYAMRSEEREKHFTIPLSYQTILEGLSEVTEIEIKQNALSFATRKAGQVWQVLVDNGCTIEEVEVRNRTLLDSIFETTQE
;
A
#
# COMPACT_ATOMS: atom_id res chain seq x y z
N MET A 1 14.85 -15.10 -5.10
CA MET A 1 16.03 -15.02 -4.19
C MET A 1 15.67 -14.04 -3.08
N LYS A 2 16.08 -14.30 -1.82
CA LYS A 2 15.84 -13.36 -0.72
C LYS A 2 16.59 -12.05 -0.98
N LEU A 3 15.87 -10.94 -1.01
CA LEU A 3 16.41 -9.61 -1.23
C LEU A 3 16.59 -8.84 0.07
N ILE A 4 15.57 -8.89 0.93
CA ILE A 4 15.59 -8.28 2.27
C ILE A 4 15.37 -9.38 3.28
N GLU A 5 16.22 -9.41 4.32
CA GLU A 5 16.10 -10.33 5.44
C GLU A 5 16.10 -9.52 6.74
N VAL A 6 15.08 -9.72 7.54
CA VAL A 6 14.90 -9.08 8.85
C VAL A 6 14.74 -10.18 9.90
N ASN A 7 15.60 -10.16 10.92
CA ASN A 7 15.63 -11.15 11.96
C ASN A 7 15.64 -10.49 13.35
N HIS A 8 14.57 -10.69 14.11
CA HIS A 8 14.41 -10.21 15.47
C HIS A 8 14.66 -8.70 15.65
N LEU A 9 14.28 -7.91 14.62
CA LEU A 9 14.49 -6.47 14.59
C LEU A 9 13.67 -5.79 15.66
N SER A 10 14.34 -5.01 16.51
CA SER A 10 13.69 -4.14 17.50
C SER A 10 14.27 -2.74 17.44
N LYS A 11 13.42 -1.73 17.67
CA LYS A 11 13.82 -0.32 17.71
C LYS A 11 13.18 0.40 18.86
N LYS A 12 14.02 1.05 19.68
CA LYS A 12 13.59 2.00 20.73
C LYS A 12 13.92 3.43 20.31
N ILE A 13 13.02 4.36 20.59
CA ILE A 13 13.20 5.80 20.40
C ILE A 13 12.80 6.48 21.72
N HIS A 14 13.70 7.24 22.32
CA HIS A 14 13.50 7.89 23.61
C HIS A 14 12.94 6.96 24.71
N GLY A 15 13.46 5.72 24.76
CA GLY A 15 13.06 4.71 25.73
C GLY A 15 11.75 3.97 25.44
N LYS A 16 11.00 4.38 24.39
CA LYS A 16 9.77 3.69 23.96
C LYS A 16 10.08 2.64 22.91
N ASP A 17 9.50 1.46 23.04
CA ASP A 17 9.55 0.40 22.03
C ASP A 17 8.66 0.80 20.84
N ILE A 18 9.30 1.06 19.69
CA ILE A 18 8.61 1.40 18.44
C ILE A 18 8.45 0.17 17.56
N LEU A 19 9.47 -0.68 17.48
CA LEU A 19 9.43 -1.97 16.81
C LEU A 19 9.89 -3.05 17.77
N LYS A 20 9.21 -4.20 17.76
CA LYS A 20 9.38 -5.28 18.72
C LYS A 20 9.48 -6.61 18.01
N ASP A 21 10.67 -7.19 18.02
CA ASP A 21 10.95 -8.55 17.56
C ASP A 21 10.40 -8.90 16.16
N ILE A 22 10.57 -8.01 15.20
CA ILE A 22 10.05 -8.17 13.84
C ILE A 22 10.97 -9.08 13.03
N SER A 23 10.39 -10.10 12.39
CA SER A 23 11.11 -11.03 11.52
C SER A 23 10.30 -11.29 10.25
N PHE A 24 10.91 -11.09 9.08
CA PHE A 24 10.35 -11.41 7.76
C PHE A 24 11.43 -11.43 6.69
N THR A 25 11.07 -11.89 5.50
CA THR A 25 11.93 -11.82 4.30
C THR A 25 11.15 -11.25 3.13
N ILE A 26 11.79 -10.51 2.22
CA ILE A 26 11.20 -10.07 0.95
C ILE A 26 12.03 -10.64 -0.18
N ASN A 27 11.38 -11.19 -1.20
CA ASN A 27 12.04 -11.73 -2.37
C ASN A 27 12.25 -10.67 -3.45
N ASP A 28 13.21 -10.93 -4.34
CA ASP A 28 13.48 -10.08 -5.50
C ASP A 28 12.26 -9.99 -6.43
N GLY A 29 11.89 -8.78 -6.85
CA GLY A 29 10.72 -8.51 -7.68
C GLY A 29 9.36 -8.53 -6.95
N GLU A 30 9.33 -8.73 -5.64
CA GLU A 30 8.10 -8.75 -4.85
C GLU A 30 7.58 -7.32 -4.60
N CYS A 31 6.27 -7.12 -4.69
CA CYS A 31 5.60 -5.88 -4.29
C CYS A 31 4.92 -6.10 -2.93
N VAL A 32 5.45 -5.50 -1.88
CA VAL A 32 5.04 -5.73 -0.50
C VAL A 32 4.41 -4.48 0.09
N ALA A 33 3.19 -4.61 0.58
CA ALA A 33 2.50 -3.55 1.32
C ALA A 33 2.74 -3.67 2.83
N LEU A 34 3.15 -2.58 3.46
CA LEU A 34 3.17 -2.41 4.91
C LEU A 34 1.89 -1.70 5.34
N ILE A 35 1.00 -2.39 6.04
CA ILE A 35 -0.26 -1.82 6.50
C ILE A 35 -0.34 -1.81 8.03
N GLY A 36 -1.16 -0.91 8.55
CA GLY A 36 -1.39 -0.75 9.98
C GLY A 36 -1.78 0.69 10.33
N PRO A 37 -2.31 0.92 11.54
CA PRO A 37 -2.72 2.24 11.98
C PRO A 37 -1.54 3.22 12.06
N ASN A 38 -1.88 4.50 12.23
CA ASN A 38 -0.87 5.53 12.47
C ASN A 38 -0.13 5.22 13.79
N GLY A 39 1.20 5.34 13.77
CA GLY A 39 2.04 4.97 14.91
C GLY A 39 2.35 3.47 15.04
N ALA A 40 1.90 2.61 14.14
CA ALA A 40 2.22 1.17 14.16
C ALA A 40 3.71 0.85 13.93
N GLY A 41 4.50 1.81 13.43
CA GLY A 41 5.94 1.65 13.20
C GLY A 41 6.34 1.51 11.73
N LYS A 42 5.43 1.65 10.76
CA LYS A 42 5.69 1.47 9.31
C LYS A 42 6.87 2.28 8.79
N THR A 43 6.82 3.61 8.93
CA THR A 43 7.92 4.52 8.54
C THR A 43 9.22 4.19 9.28
N THR A 44 9.14 3.90 10.59
CA THR A 44 10.33 3.52 11.37
C THR A 44 10.96 2.22 10.88
N LEU A 45 10.15 1.25 10.45
CA LEU A 45 10.68 0.01 9.86
C LEU A 45 11.37 0.30 8.52
N MET A 46 10.75 1.11 7.66
CA MET A 46 11.38 1.54 6.40
C MET A 46 12.71 2.27 6.66
N ASP A 47 12.75 3.24 7.59
CA ASP A 47 13.97 3.97 7.95
C ASP A 47 15.09 3.04 8.46
N CYS A 48 14.72 1.98 9.19
CA CYS A 48 15.69 0.96 9.61
C CYS A 48 16.24 0.15 8.43
N LEU A 49 15.39 -0.19 7.44
CA LEU A 49 15.79 -0.92 6.23
C LEU A 49 16.61 -0.05 5.26
N LEU A 50 16.46 1.26 5.33
CA LEU A 50 17.22 2.23 4.56
C LEU A 50 18.54 2.64 5.21
N GLY A 51 18.74 2.27 6.50
CA GLY A 51 19.92 2.66 7.26
C GLY A 51 19.83 4.04 7.90
N ASP A 52 18.73 4.76 7.73
CA ASP A 52 18.49 6.09 8.33
C ASP A 52 18.32 6.01 9.85
N LYS A 53 17.87 4.85 10.35
CA LYS A 53 17.77 4.59 11.80
C LYS A 53 18.47 3.28 12.17
N PHE A 54 19.40 3.36 13.12
CA PHE A 54 20.07 2.17 13.67
C PHE A 54 19.10 1.31 14.46
N LEU A 55 19.25 -0.01 14.35
CA LEU A 55 18.52 -0.99 15.15
C LEU A 55 18.91 -0.91 16.62
N THR A 56 18.00 -1.18 17.54
CA THR A 56 18.33 -1.38 18.96
C THR A 56 18.83 -2.81 19.19
N SER A 57 18.20 -3.79 18.53
CA SER A 57 18.64 -5.20 18.53
C SER A 57 18.15 -5.90 17.25
N GLY A 58 18.62 -7.12 17.02
CA GLY A 58 18.31 -7.89 15.83
C GLY A 58 19.20 -7.53 14.66
N GLN A 59 18.81 -7.97 13.46
CA GLN A 59 19.57 -7.79 12.22
C GLN A 59 18.65 -7.49 11.06
N ALA A 60 19.12 -6.66 10.13
CA ALA A 60 18.50 -6.46 8.84
C ALA A 60 19.59 -6.46 7.75
N SER A 61 19.28 -7.03 6.60
CA SER A 61 20.13 -6.97 5.42
C SER A 61 19.31 -6.73 4.17
N VAL A 62 19.90 -6.02 3.21
CA VAL A 62 19.37 -5.78 1.88
C VAL A 62 20.42 -6.31 0.88
N ARG A 63 20.04 -7.30 0.06
CA ARG A 63 20.98 -8.02 -0.82
C ARG A 63 22.20 -8.62 -0.09
N GLY A 64 22.03 -9.02 1.16
CA GLY A 64 23.12 -9.51 2.01
C GLY A 64 24.04 -8.43 2.59
N LEU A 65 23.81 -7.15 2.26
CA LEU A 65 24.54 -5.99 2.76
C LEU A 65 23.81 -5.38 3.98
N LYS A 66 24.53 -4.69 4.83
CA LYS A 66 23.89 -3.90 5.90
C LYS A 66 23.11 -2.72 5.29
N PRO A 67 22.00 -2.30 5.88
CA PRO A 67 21.22 -1.15 5.37
C PRO A 67 22.04 0.15 5.19
N THR A 68 23.11 0.33 5.97
CA THR A 68 24.01 1.49 5.91
C THR A 68 25.10 1.38 4.84
N ASP A 69 25.13 0.30 4.05
CA ASP A 69 26.17 0.09 3.04
C ASP A 69 25.96 1.04 1.84
N GLU A 70 27.01 1.79 1.48
CA GLU A 70 26.95 2.76 0.39
C GLU A 70 26.62 2.12 -0.98
N GLN A 71 26.90 0.84 -1.18
CA GLN A 71 26.56 0.14 -2.41
C GLN A 71 25.04 0.08 -2.66
N LEU A 72 24.22 0.18 -1.60
CA LEU A 72 22.78 0.21 -1.72
C LEU A 72 22.24 1.54 -2.28
N GLN A 73 22.96 2.65 -2.06
CA GLN A 73 22.49 3.98 -2.47
C GLN A 73 22.21 4.11 -3.97
N GLN A 74 22.93 3.36 -4.80
CA GLN A 74 22.70 3.35 -6.26
C GLN A 74 21.55 2.45 -6.71
N MET A 75 21.10 1.56 -5.83
CA MET A 75 20.07 0.55 -6.15
C MET A 75 18.74 0.85 -5.52
N VAL A 76 18.72 1.67 -4.48
CA VAL A 76 17.52 1.97 -3.67
C VAL A 76 17.07 3.40 -3.96
N ALA A 77 15.76 3.58 -4.13
CA ALA A 77 15.17 4.90 -4.12
C ALA A 77 14.01 4.97 -3.14
N ILE A 78 13.76 6.18 -2.66
CA ILE A 78 12.75 6.47 -1.65
C ILE A 78 11.79 7.53 -2.18
N LEU A 79 10.50 7.33 -1.92
CA LEU A 79 9.50 8.38 -1.92
C LEU A 79 9.02 8.56 -0.48
N PRO A 80 9.54 9.53 0.28
CA PRO A 80 9.13 9.76 1.66
C PRO A 80 7.69 10.30 1.73
N GLN A 81 7.06 10.25 2.91
CA GLN A 81 5.68 10.73 3.10
C GLN A 81 5.53 12.21 2.76
N GLU A 82 6.50 13.04 3.16
CA GLU A 82 6.52 14.46 2.82
C GLU A 82 7.10 14.70 1.43
N ASN A 83 6.57 15.69 0.73
CA ASN A 83 7.12 16.11 -0.56
C ASN A 83 8.43 16.86 -0.36
N THR A 84 9.53 16.33 -0.86
CA THR A 84 10.88 16.88 -0.72
C THR A 84 11.35 17.64 -1.97
N VAL A 85 10.43 18.08 -2.83
CA VAL A 85 10.77 18.82 -4.05
C VAL A 85 11.28 20.22 -3.70
N VAL A 86 12.41 20.59 -4.28
CA VAL A 86 12.94 21.97 -4.17
C VAL A 86 12.01 22.92 -4.91
N GLU A 87 11.26 23.71 -4.15
CA GLU A 87 10.13 24.48 -4.68
C GLU A 87 10.52 25.67 -5.57
N ASP A 88 11.71 26.22 -5.38
CA ASP A 88 12.22 27.40 -6.08
C ASP A 88 12.86 27.07 -7.45
N LEU A 89 12.95 25.79 -7.82
CA LEU A 89 13.44 25.36 -9.11
C LEU A 89 12.30 25.01 -10.06
N LYS A 90 12.54 25.18 -11.37
CA LYS A 90 11.62 24.71 -12.40
C LYS A 90 11.64 23.19 -12.48
N VAL A 91 10.50 22.61 -12.86
CA VAL A 91 10.36 21.17 -13.08
C VAL A 91 11.48 20.63 -13.99
N LYS A 92 11.73 21.27 -15.15
CA LYS A 92 12.79 20.86 -16.08
C LYS A 92 14.20 20.96 -15.50
N GLU A 93 14.46 21.93 -14.63
CA GLU A 93 15.76 22.10 -13.99
C GLU A 93 16.06 20.95 -13.04
N LEU A 94 15.06 20.56 -12.26
CA LEU A 94 15.14 19.38 -11.38
C LEU A 94 15.33 18.09 -12.17
N LEU A 95 14.58 17.89 -13.27
CA LEU A 95 14.77 16.73 -14.13
C LEU A 95 16.21 16.65 -14.67
N ASN A 96 16.71 17.73 -15.23
CA ASN A 96 18.08 17.81 -15.75
C ASN A 96 19.12 17.56 -14.65
N PHE A 97 18.92 18.12 -13.46
CA PHE A 97 19.82 17.94 -12.32
C PHE A 97 19.92 16.45 -11.94
N PHE A 98 18.77 15.77 -11.75
CA PHE A 98 18.76 14.35 -11.41
C PHE A 98 19.30 13.46 -12.54
N GLN A 99 19.02 13.78 -13.81
CA GLN A 99 19.57 13.03 -14.95
C GLN A 99 21.12 13.13 -15.00
N ASN A 100 21.69 14.27 -14.60
CA ASN A 100 23.16 14.45 -14.59
C ASN A 100 23.85 13.77 -13.41
N ILE A 101 23.14 13.46 -12.32
CA ILE A 101 23.71 12.73 -11.17
C ILE A 101 23.90 11.25 -11.50
N TYR A 102 22.96 10.66 -12.25
CA TYR A 102 22.98 9.21 -12.49
C TYR A 102 23.58 8.86 -13.84
N PRO A 103 24.63 8.02 -13.89
CA PRO A 103 25.28 7.65 -15.15
C PRO A 103 24.33 6.92 -16.15
N ASN A 104 23.36 6.19 -15.63
CA ASN A 104 22.37 5.44 -16.41
C ASN A 104 20.95 5.95 -16.11
N SER A 105 20.74 7.25 -16.32
CA SER A 105 19.46 7.89 -16.05
C SER A 105 18.38 7.54 -17.08
N LEU A 106 17.12 7.77 -16.72
CA LEU A 106 16.01 7.75 -17.68
C LEU A 106 16.23 8.84 -18.73
N THR A 107 15.92 8.52 -19.99
CA THR A 107 15.94 9.49 -21.08
C THR A 107 14.77 10.46 -20.98
N ASN A 108 14.86 11.61 -21.67
CA ASN A 108 13.75 12.58 -21.69
C ASN A 108 12.46 11.94 -22.24
N GLN A 109 12.55 11.07 -23.24
CA GLN A 109 11.39 10.37 -23.78
C GLN A 109 10.72 9.44 -22.73
N GLU A 110 11.52 8.69 -21.94
CA GLU A 110 10.99 7.86 -20.87
C GLU A 110 10.36 8.70 -19.76
N ILE A 111 11.01 9.79 -19.38
CA ILE A 111 10.48 10.72 -18.35
C ILE A 111 9.15 11.32 -18.82
N ASP A 112 9.07 11.77 -20.09
CA ASP A 112 7.86 12.35 -20.64
C ASP A 112 6.69 11.35 -20.70
N ALA A 113 7.00 10.10 -21.03
CA ALA A 113 6.00 9.02 -21.01
C ALA A 113 5.45 8.75 -19.61
N LEU A 114 6.30 8.82 -18.58
CA LEU A 114 5.92 8.61 -17.18
C LEU A 114 5.22 9.83 -16.57
N LEU A 115 5.75 11.02 -16.80
CA LEU A 115 5.30 12.25 -16.14
C LEU A 115 4.02 12.82 -16.77
N LYS A 116 3.89 12.73 -18.11
CA LYS A 116 2.77 13.26 -18.89
C LYS A 116 2.50 14.76 -18.67
N PHE A 117 3.53 15.53 -18.33
CA PHE A 117 3.43 16.98 -18.16
C PHE A 117 3.56 17.68 -19.51
N THR A 118 2.79 18.75 -19.67
CA THR A 118 2.92 19.67 -20.82
C THR A 118 4.21 20.48 -20.70
N ASP A 119 4.70 21.04 -21.81
CA ASP A 119 5.89 21.91 -21.81
C ASP A 119 5.71 23.10 -20.86
N LYS A 120 4.49 23.67 -20.81
CA LYS A 120 4.16 24.72 -19.85
C LYS A 120 4.35 24.29 -18.39
N GLN A 121 3.97 23.06 -18.05
CA GLN A 121 4.16 22.53 -16.70
C GLN A 121 5.63 22.25 -16.39
N LYS A 122 6.43 21.87 -17.39
CA LYS A 122 7.89 21.68 -17.22
C LYS A 122 8.63 23.00 -17.04
N GLU A 123 8.14 24.11 -17.63
CA GLU A 123 8.74 25.44 -17.54
C GLU A 123 8.35 26.19 -16.24
N GLN A 124 7.35 25.75 -15.49
CA GLN A 124 6.95 26.40 -14.25
C GLN A 124 7.79 25.94 -13.05
N LEU A 125 7.78 26.74 -11.98
CA LEU A 125 8.36 26.35 -10.69
C LEU A 125 7.63 25.11 -10.13
N ALA A 126 8.36 24.22 -9.48
CA ALA A 126 7.80 23.03 -8.84
C ALA A 126 6.77 23.37 -7.76
N SER A 127 6.92 24.53 -7.08
CA SER A 127 5.93 25.06 -6.14
C SER A 127 4.54 25.28 -6.75
N LYS A 128 4.43 25.50 -8.07
CA LYS A 128 3.16 25.74 -8.78
C LYS A 128 2.41 24.48 -9.18
N LEU A 129 3.00 23.32 -8.99
CA LEU A 129 2.32 22.02 -9.19
C LEU A 129 1.24 21.82 -8.12
N SER A 130 0.14 21.14 -8.49
CA SER A 130 -0.83 20.68 -7.49
C SER A 130 -0.19 19.63 -6.55
N GLY A 131 -0.83 19.33 -5.41
CA GLY A 131 -0.32 18.33 -4.46
C GLY A 131 -0.07 16.97 -5.11
N GLY A 132 -1.04 16.47 -5.88
CA GLY A 132 -0.90 15.21 -6.61
C GLY A 132 0.18 15.27 -7.69
N GLN A 133 0.30 16.39 -8.41
CA GLN A 133 1.37 16.57 -9.41
C GLN A 133 2.75 16.62 -8.75
N LYS A 134 2.89 17.31 -7.60
CA LYS A 134 4.14 17.31 -6.82
C LYS A 134 4.51 15.89 -6.40
N ARG A 135 3.53 15.12 -5.93
CA ARG A 135 3.74 13.73 -5.49
C ARG A 135 4.19 12.82 -6.62
N LEU A 136 3.47 12.87 -7.77
CA LEU A 136 3.88 12.14 -8.97
C LEU A 136 5.25 12.58 -9.46
N PHE A 137 5.54 13.86 -9.47
CA PHE A 137 6.84 14.40 -9.87
C PHE A 137 7.97 13.91 -8.97
N SER A 138 7.80 13.95 -7.63
CA SER A 138 8.76 13.40 -6.67
C SER A 138 9.02 11.91 -6.93
N PHE A 139 7.97 11.16 -7.24
CA PHE A 139 8.11 9.75 -7.60
C PHE A 139 8.94 9.54 -8.87
N ILE A 140 8.68 10.32 -9.94
CA ILE A 140 9.45 10.23 -11.18
C ILE A 140 10.92 10.62 -10.96
N LEU A 141 11.19 11.65 -10.14
CA LEU A 141 12.58 11.98 -9.75
C LEU A 141 13.30 10.81 -9.09
N ALA A 142 12.62 10.08 -8.19
CA ALA A 142 13.17 8.89 -7.57
C ALA A 142 13.45 7.74 -8.57
N LEU A 143 12.74 7.69 -9.69
CA LEU A 143 12.94 6.67 -10.73
C LEU A 143 14.08 6.99 -11.70
N ILE A 144 14.56 8.24 -11.77
CA ILE A 144 15.54 8.67 -12.79
C ILE A 144 16.79 7.79 -12.80
N GLY A 145 17.28 7.37 -11.63
CA GLY A 145 18.45 6.51 -11.46
C GLY A 145 18.22 5.02 -11.75
N ARG A 146 17.03 4.62 -12.24
CA ARG A 146 16.65 3.22 -12.49
C ARG A 146 16.86 2.30 -11.27
N PRO A 147 16.27 2.62 -10.13
CA PRO A 147 16.45 1.83 -8.92
C PRO A 147 15.96 0.38 -9.10
N LYS A 148 16.55 -0.53 -8.32
CA LYS A 148 16.12 -1.94 -8.24
C LYS A 148 15.17 -2.19 -7.08
N ILE A 149 15.21 -1.31 -6.09
CA ILE A 149 14.39 -1.39 -4.88
C ILE A 149 13.78 -0.01 -4.64
N LEU A 150 12.47 0.01 -4.42
CA LEU A 150 11.71 1.22 -4.13
C LEU A 150 11.08 1.12 -2.74
N PHE A 151 11.29 2.14 -1.93
CA PHE A 151 10.55 2.36 -0.69
C PHE A 151 9.62 3.55 -0.87
N LEU A 152 8.32 3.34 -0.67
CA LEU A 152 7.28 4.35 -0.93
C LEU A 152 6.43 4.52 0.33
N ASP A 153 6.58 5.65 1.02
CA ASP A 153 5.79 5.91 2.24
C ASP A 153 4.55 6.72 1.88
N GLU A 154 3.37 6.10 2.01
CA GLU A 154 2.05 6.63 1.64
C GLU A 154 2.06 7.30 0.25
N PRO A 155 2.44 6.57 -0.82
CA PRO A 155 2.80 7.18 -2.10
C PRO A 155 1.67 7.94 -2.78
N THR A 156 0.42 7.57 -2.58
CA THR A 156 -0.76 8.13 -3.26
C THR A 156 -1.46 9.23 -2.44
N PHE A 157 -0.88 9.61 -1.31
CA PHE A 157 -1.40 10.72 -0.50
C PHE A 157 -1.52 12.01 -1.32
N ALA A 158 -2.64 12.72 -1.18
CA ALA A 158 -3.00 13.94 -1.90
C ALA A 158 -3.12 13.82 -3.43
N MET A 159 -3.12 12.61 -4.00
CA MET A 159 -3.42 12.38 -5.42
C MET A 159 -4.94 12.30 -5.66
N ASP A 160 -5.40 12.94 -6.75
CA ASP A 160 -6.73 12.70 -7.30
C ASP A 160 -6.81 11.30 -7.93
N THR A 161 -8.03 10.83 -8.22
CA THR A 161 -8.28 9.48 -8.74
C THR A 161 -7.52 9.19 -10.04
N SER A 162 -7.38 10.16 -10.95
CA SER A 162 -6.70 9.95 -12.23
C SER A 162 -5.20 9.85 -12.06
N THR A 163 -4.60 10.73 -11.26
CA THR A 163 -3.17 10.71 -10.93
C THR A 163 -2.79 9.45 -10.17
N ARG A 164 -3.65 9.02 -9.23
CA ARG A 164 -3.48 7.78 -8.45
C ARG A 164 -3.49 6.55 -9.36
N LYS A 165 -4.45 6.46 -10.28
CA LYS A 165 -4.50 5.37 -11.26
C LYS A 165 -3.22 5.32 -12.10
N HIS A 166 -2.78 6.46 -12.61
CA HIS A 166 -1.56 6.56 -13.40
C HIS A 166 -0.31 6.16 -12.60
N PHE A 167 -0.22 6.57 -11.33
CA PHE A 167 0.86 6.16 -10.43
C PHE A 167 0.94 4.62 -10.31
N TRP A 168 -0.19 3.95 -10.09
CA TRP A 168 -0.21 2.49 -9.97
C TRP A 168 0.05 1.77 -11.29
N GLU A 169 -0.32 2.35 -12.42
CA GLU A 169 0.09 1.85 -13.75
C GLU A 169 1.63 1.84 -13.89
N ILE A 170 2.30 2.91 -13.44
CA ILE A 170 3.78 2.97 -13.44
C ILE A 170 4.36 1.91 -12.50
N VAL A 171 3.82 1.78 -11.29
CA VAL A 171 4.27 0.77 -10.31
C VAL A 171 4.15 -0.64 -10.89
N ASP A 172 3.04 -0.97 -11.56
CA ASP A 172 2.83 -2.28 -12.20
C ASP A 172 3.86 -2.54 -13.33
N GLU A 173 4.18 -1.53 -14.13
CA GLU A 173 5.24 -1.63 -15.14
C GLU A 173 6.64 -1.85 -14.53
N LEU A 174 6.93 -1.20 -13.40
CA LEU A 174 8.20 -1.40 -12.70
C LEU A 174 8.29 -2.81 -12.11
N LYS A 175 7.21 -3.30 -11.54
CA LYS A 175 7.07 -4.67 -11.03
C LYS A 175 7.31 -5.71 -12.13
N LYS A 176 6.69 -5.54 -13.31
CA LYS A 176 6.94 -6.40 -14.50
C LYS A 176 8.40 -6.39 -14.93
N LYS A 177 9.13 -5.31 -14.69
CA LYS A 177 10.58 -5.19 -14.94
C LYS A 177 11.45 -5.78 -13.82
N GLY A 178 10.84 -6.38 -12.79
CA GLY A 178 11.53 -7.02 -11.67
C GLY A 178 12.03 -6.06 -10.60
N VAL A 179 11.50 -4.83 -10.53
CA VAL A 179 11.79 -3.91 -9.42
C VAL A 179 11.06 -4.40 -8.17
N THR A 180 11.78 -4.51 -7.06
CA THR A 180 11.16 -4.81 -5.75
C THR A 180 10.60 -3.54 -5.14
N ILE A 181 9.37 -3.60 -4.65
CA ILE A 181 8.65 -2.44 -4.17
C ILE A 181 8.13 -2.71 -2.75
N ILE A 182 8.48 -1.84 -1.83
CA ILE A 182 7.95 -1.85 -0.47
C ILE A 182 7.22 -0.52 -0.27
N TYR A 183 5.94 -0.58 0.04
CA TYR A 183 5.19 0.64 0.25
C TYR A 183 4.30 0.57 1.49
N SER A 184 4.12 1.70 2.16
CA SER A 184 3.11 1.83 3.19
C SER A 184 1.80 2.34 2.58
N SER A 185 0.67 1.87 3.09
CA SER A 185 -0.64 2.41 2.75
C SER A 185 -1.62 2.23 3.91
N HIS A 186 -2.57 3.13 3.96
CA HIS A 186 -3.80 2.99 4.74
C HIS A 186 -5.03 2.80 3.83
N TYR A 187 -4.85 2.84 2.50
CA TYR A 187 -5.89 2.57 1.49
C TYR A 187 -5.88 1.09 1.13
N ILE A 188 -6.71 0.31 1.80
CA ILE A 188 -6.71 -1.15 1.66
C ILE A 188 -7.18 -1.61 0.28
N GLU A 189 -8.12 -0.91 -0.34
CA GLU A 189 -8.54 -1.20 -1.72
C GLU A 189 -7.36 -1.15 -2.71
N GLU A 190 -6.42 -0.22 -2.53
CA GLU A 190 -5.21 -0.17 -3.34
C GLU A 190 -4.34 -1.40 -3.11
N VAL A 191 -4.14 -1.76 -1.85
CA VAL A 191 -3.31 -2.91 -1.46
C VAL A 191 -3.83 -4.21 -2.04
N GLU A 192 -5.15 -4.41 -2.07
CA GLU A 192 -5.79 -5.59 -2.64
C GLU A 192 -5.45 -5.83 -4.12
N HIS A 193 -5.23 -4.74 -4.87
CA HIS A 193 -4.99 -4.81 -6.31
C HIS A 193 -3.53 -4.69 -6.70
N THR A 194 -2.68 -4.18 -5.82
CA THR A 194 -1.29 -3.82 -6.17
C THR A 194 -0.25 -4.70 -5.51
N ALA A 195 -0.49 -5.16 -4.27
CA ALA A 195 0.47 -5.95 -3.51
C ALA A 195 0.43 -7.44 -3.87
N ASP A 196 1.61 -8.06 -3.89
CA ASP A 196 1.74 -9.52 -3.90
C ASP A 196 1.64 -10.08 -2.48
N ARG A 197 2.08 -9.30 -1.50
CA ARG A 197 2.15 -9.68 -0.09
C ARG A 197 1.89 -8.49 0.82
N ILE A 198 1.32 -8.78 1.98
CA ILE A 198 0.92 -7.81 2.98
C ILE A 198 1.59 -8.14 4.30
N LEU A 199 2.27 -7.16 4.86
CA LEU A 199 2.81 -7.19 6.22
C LEU A 199 1.97 -6.25 7.09
N VAL A 200 1.27 -6.79 8.08
CA VAL A 200 0.41 -6.03 8.99
C VAL A 200 1.17 -5.70 10.26
N LEU A 201 1.37 -4.42 10.51
CA LEU A 201 2.02 -3.91 11.72
C LEU A 201 0.98 -3.33 12.69
N HIS A 202 1.09 -3.71 13.96
CA HIS A 202 0.29 -3.13 15.05
C HIS A 202 1.13 -2.96 16.31
N LYS A 203 1.11 -1.77 16.92
CA LYS A 203 1.86 -1.44 18.17
C LYS A 203 3.34 -1.88 18.12
N GLY A 204 3.95 -1.81 16.94
CA GLY A 204 5.36 -2.18 16.72
C GLY A 204 5.62 -3.66 16.50
N GLU A 205 4.62 -4.48 16.39
CA GLU A 205 4.71 -5.92 16.16
C GLU A 205 4.20 -6.29 14.76
N LEU A 206 4.79 -7.31 14.13
CA LEU A 206 4.30 -7.89 12.88
C LEU A 206 3.23 -8.93 13.24
N ILE A 207 1.96 -8.56 13.12
CA ILE A 207 0.86 -9.43 13.51
C ILE A 207 0.39 -10.38 12.41
N ARG A 208 0.64 -10.02 11.13
CA ARG A 208 0.34 -10.88 9.98
C ARG A 208 1.36 -10.70 8.87
N ASP A 209 1.62 -11.78 8.16
CA ASP A 209 2.40 -11.87 6.95
C ASP A 209 1.62 -12.77 5.99
N THR A 210 0.97 -12.19 4.98
CA THR A 210 -0.03 -12.88 4.17
C THR A 210 -0.11 -12.31 2.75
N THR A 211 -0.97 -12.87 1.91
CA THR A 211 -1.29 -12.32 0.59
C THR A 211 -2.69 -11.71 0.58
N PRO A 212 -3.00 -10.77 -0.34
CA PRO A 212 -4.36 -10.25 -0.48
C PRO A 212 -5.42 -11.34 -0.68
N TYR A 213 -5.07 -12.39 -1.43
CA TYR A 213 -5.95 -13.52 -1.67
C TYR A 213 -6.21 -14.34 -0.40
N ALA A 214 -5.15 -14.74 0.33
CA ALA A 214 -5.27 -15.52 1.57
C ALA A 214 -6.12 -14.75 2.60
N MET A 215 -5.84 -13.48 2.78
CA MET A 215 -6.55 -12.62 3.70
C MET A 215 -8.04 -12.52 3.37
N ARG A 216 -8.41 -12.40 2.07
CA ARG A 216 -9.83 -12.43 1.65
C ARG A 216 -10.48 -13.80 1.82
N SER A 217 -9.73 -14.88 1.66
CA SER A 217 -10.27 -16.24 1.78
C SER A 217 -10.48 -16.68 3.23
N GLU A 218 -9.75 -16.12 4.18
CA GLU A 218 -9.94 -16.33 5.62
C GLU A 218 -11.23 -15.69 6.13
N GLU A 219 -11.71 -14.63 5.46
CA GLU A 219 -12.95 -13.93 5.80
C GLU A 219 -14.17 -14.79 5.47
N ARG A 220 -14.72 -15.42 6.49
CA ARG A 220 -15.97 -16.18 6.38
C ARG A 220 -17.19 -15.29 6.37
N GLU A 221 -17.08 -14.04 6.80
CA GLU A 221 -18.20 -13.11 6.88
C GLU A 221 -18.46 -12.46 5.54
N LYS A 222 -19.70 -12.51 5.09
CA LYS A 222 -20.17 -11.91 3.85
C LYS A 222 -21.22 -10.86 4.16
N HIS A 223 -21.10 -9.72 3.50
CA HIS A 223 -22.12 -8.66 3.53
C HIS A 223 -23.02 -8.83 2.31
N PHE A 224 -24.29 -8.95 2.58
CA PHE A 224 -25.34 -9.01 1.57
C PHE A 224 -26.07 -7.67 1.53
N THR A 225 -26.45 -7.23 0.33
CA THR A 225 -27.41 -6.16 0.13
C THR A 225 -28.51 -6.71 -0.77
N ILE A 226 -29.75 -6.68 -0.28
CA ILE A 226 -30.94 -7.26 -0.94
C ILE A 226 -32.11 -6.28 -0.88
N PRO A 227 -33.16 -6.47 -1.69
CA PRO A 227 -34.39 -5.69 -1.60
C PRO A 227 -35.05 -5.80 -0.21
N LEU A 228 -35.67 -4.71 0.23
CA LEU A 228 -36.36 -4.62 1.53
C LEU A 228 -37.50 -5.62 1.68
N SER A 229 -38.06 -6.13 0.56
CA SER A 229 -39.14 -7.15 0.55
C SER A 229 -38.78 -8.43 1.30
N TYR A 230 -37.50 -8.72 1.48
CA TYR A 230 -37.01 -9.92 2.17
C TYR A 230 -36.75 -9.72 3.68
N GLN A 231 -37.08 -8.54 4.25
CA GLN A 231 -36.79 -8.20 5.66
C GLN A 231 -37.40 -9.24 6.63
N THR A 232 -38.66 -9.58 6.47
CA THR A 232 -39.38 -10.51 7.38
C THR A 232 -38.75 -11.90 7.41
N ILE A 233 -38.11 -12.33 6.30
CA ILE A 233 -37.42 -13.62 6.20
C ILE A 233 -36.16 -13.60 7.02
N LEU A 234 -35.40 -12.50 6.96
CA LEU A 234 -34.14 -12.34 7.67
C LEU A 234 -34.29 -12.17 9.17
N GLU A 235 -35.38 -11.51 9.63
CA GLU A 235 -35.65 -11.35 11.06
C GLU A 235 -35.83 -12.68 11.81
N GLY A 236 -36.13 -13.76 11.08
CA GLY A 236 -36.19 -15.13 11.61
C GLY A 236 -34.89 -15.90 11.63
N LEU A 237 -33.79 -15.35 11.09
CA LEU A 237 -32.51 -16.05 10.94
C LEU A 237 -31.50 -15.61 12.02
N SER A 238 -31.12 -16.54 12.89
CA SER A 238 -30.10 -16.32 13.92
C SER A 238 -28.67 -16.15 13.37
N GLU A 239 -28.45 -16.48 12.12
CA GLU A 239 -27.17 -16.44 11.39
C GLU A 239 -26.86 -15.05 10.79
N VAL A 240 -27.81 -14.12 10.89
CA VAL A 240 -27.72 -12.77 10.33
C VAL A 240 -27.40 -11.78 11.42
N THR A 241 -26.41 -10.92 11.16
CA THR A 241 -25.96 -9.86 12.07
C THR A 241 -25.90 -8.52 11.32
N GLU A 242 -25.75 -7.40 12.03
CA GLU A 242 -25.54 -6.07 11.45
C GLU A 242 -26.62 -5.67 10.42
N ILE A 243 -27.89 -5.86 10.75
CA ILE A 243 -28.98 -5.51 9.84
C ILE A 243 -29.12 -3.98 9.77
N GLU A 244 -28.90 -3.40 8.59
CA GLU A 244 -29.09 -1.99 8.29
C GLU A 244 -30.10 -1.83 7.14
N ILE A 245 -31.04 -0.91 7.32
CA ILE A 245 -32.01 -0.53 6.28
C ILE A 245 -31.60 0.82 5.70
N LYS A 246 -31.33 0.88 4.40
CA LYS A 246 -31.02 2.10 3.65
C LYS A 246 -31.95 2.25 2.46
N GLN A 247 -32.85 3.23 2.49
CA GLN A 247 -33.85 3.46 1.46
C GLN A 247 -34.71 2.21 1.15
N ASN A 248 -34.52 1.58 -0.01
CA ASN A 248 -35.24 0.40 -0.46
C ASN A 248 -34.42 -0.89 -0.39
N ALA A 249 -33.26 -0.87 0.25
CA ALA A 249 -32.35 -1.99 0.39
C ALA A 249 -32.09 -2.33 1.85
N LEU A 250 -31.84 -3.59 2.11
CA LEU A 250 -31.48 -4.14 3.39
C LEU A 250 -30.08 -4.73 3.29
N SER A 251 -29.17 -4.26 4.12
CA SER A 251 -27.81 -4.80 4.22
C SER A 251 -27.66 -5.58 5.51
N PHE A 252 -26.92 -6.69 5.46
CA PHE A 252 -26.63 -7.51 6.64
C PHE A 252 -25.34 -8.30 6.46
N ALA A 253 -24.76 -8.77 7.58
CA ALA A 253 -23.59 -9.62 7.61
C ALA A 253 -23.93 -11.05 8.02
N THR A 254 -23.20 -12.03 7.50
CA THR A 254 -23.36 -13.44 7.89
C THR A 254 -22.08 -14.23 7.69
N ARG A 255 -21.78 -15.15 8.63
CA ARG A 255 -20.69 -16.14 8.49
C ARG A 255 -21.16 -17.45 7.87
N LYS A 256 -22.47 -17.59 7.63
CA LYS A 256 -23.11 -18.77 7.03
C LYS A 256 -23.75 -18.44 5.69
N ALA A 257 -23.02 -17.76 4.83
CA ALA A 257 -23.51 -17.22 3.57
C ALA A 257 -24.27 -18.23 2.71
N GLY A 258 -23.79 -19.48 2.62
CA GLY A 258 -24.47 -20.54 1.85
C GLY A 258 -25.84 -20.91 2.42
N GLN A 259 -26.02 -20.94 3.74
CA GLN A 259 -27.33 -21.24 4.37
C GLN A 259 -28.30 -20.09 4.18
N VAL A 260 -27.85 -18.85 4.42
CA VAL A 260 -28.68 -17.66 4.22
C VAL A 260 -29.07 -17.50 2.75
N TRP A 261 -28.14 -17.74 1.82
CA TRP A 261 -28.42 -17.71 0.39
C TRP A 261 -29.49 -18.72 -0.01
N GLN A 262 -29.41 -19.97 0.49
CA GLN A 262 -30.41 -20.99 0.20
C GLN A 262 -31.82 -20.55 0.65
N VAL A 263 -31.93 -19.99 1.86
CA VAL A 263 -33.19 -19.47 2.37
C VAL A 263 -33.75 -18.34 1.48
N LEU A 264 -32.91 -17.42 1.02
CA LEU A 264 -33.31 -16.35 0.11
C LEU A 264 -33.81 -16.91 -1.23
N VAL A 265 -33.10 -17.87 -1.82
CA VAL A 265 -33.52 -18.53 -3.08
C VAL A 265 -34.84 -19.28 -2.91
N ASP A 266 -35.02 -20.01 -1.82
CA ASP A 266 -36.27 -20.75 -1.53
C ASP A 266 -37.47 -19.82 -1.36
N ASN A 267 -37.25 -18.54 -1.06
CA ASN A 267 -38.26 -17.49 -0.99
C ASN A 267 -38.30 -16.58 -2.23
N GLY A 268 -37.70 -17.01 -3.33
CA GLY A 268 -37.82 -16.37 -4.64
C GLY A 268 -36.84 -15.27 -4.95
N CYS A 269 -35.80 -15.10 -4.11
CA CYS A 269 -34.73 -14.13 -4.38
C CYS A 269 -33.82 -14.64 -5.51
N THR A 270 -33.50 -13.77 -6.45
CA THR A 270 -32.63 -14.06 -7.57
C THR A 270 -31.26 -13.44 -7.39
N ILE A 271 -30.26 -13.99 -8.06
CA ILE A 271 -28.88 -13.48 -7.94
C ILE A 271 -28.74 -12.05 -8.49
N GLU A 272 -29.59 -11.64 -9.42
CA GLU A 272 -29.62 -10.31 -10.02
C GLU A 272 -30.09 -9.24 -9.02
N GLU A 273 -30.80 -9.64 -7.97
CA GLU A 273 -31.33 -8.75 -6.93
C GLU A 273 -30.37 -8.58 -5.74
N VAL A 274 -29.27 -9.35 -5.73
CA VAL A 274 -28.38 -9.45 -4.57
C VAL A 274 -26.98 -8.93 -4.89
N GLU A 275 -26.48 -8.06 -4.03
CA GLU A 275 -25.06 -7.74 -3.99
C GLU A 275 -24.42 -8.50 -2.83
N VAL A 276 -23.33 -9.24 -3.12
CA VAL A 276 -22.54 -9.95 -2.09
C VAL A 276 -21.12 -9.40 -2.10
N ARG A 277 -20.72 -8.87 -0.96
CA ARG A 277 -19.34 -8.41 -0.74
C ARG A 277 -18.67 -9.26 0.33
N ASN A 278 -17.37 -9.46 0.20
CA ASN A 278 -16.57 -9.90 1.33
C ASN A 278 -16.46 -8.75 2.32
N ARG A 279 -16.33 -9.05 3.60
CA ARG A 279 -15.88 -8.07 4.57
C ARG A 279 -14.57 -7.46 4.07
N THR A 280 -14.38 -6.16 4.27
CA THR A 280 -13.15 -5.53 3.78
C THR A 280 -11.96 -5.94 4.66
N LEU A 281 -10.77 -5.99 4.05
CA LEU A 281 -9.51 -6.16 4.78
C LEU A 281 -9.34 -5.15 5.92
N LEU A 282 -9.93 -3.96 5.75
CA LEU A 282 -9.93 -2.89 6.75
C LEU A 282 -10.63 -3.34 8.02
N ASP A 283 -11.81 -3.92 7.89
CA ASP A 283 -12.64 -4.35 9.01
C ASP A 283 -11.95 -5.45 9.80
N SER A 284 -11.30 -6.41 9.10
CA SER A 284 -10.52 -7.49 9.72
C SER A 284 -9.32 -7.00 10.50
N ILE A 285 -8.62 -5.99 9.99
CA ILE A 285 -7.44 -5.42 10.64
C ILE A 285 -7.86 -4.59 11.85
N PHE A 286 -8.93 -3.78 11.72
CA PHE A 286 -9.38 -2.93 12.82
C PHE A 286 -9.96 -3.73 13.99
N GLU A 287 -10.64 -4.85 13.78
CA GLU A 287 -11.06 -5.72 14.89
C GLU A 287 -9.88 -6.33 15.63
N THR A 288 -8.87 -6.83 14.90
CA THR A 288 -7.64 -7.35 15.51
C THR A 288 -6.85 -6.25 16.25
N THR A 289 -7.15 -4.98 15.99
CA THR A 289 -6.43 -3.83 16.60
C THR A 289 -7.22 -3.09 17.67
N GLN A 290 -8.50 -3.42 17.90
CA GLN A 290 -9.32 -2.85 18.97
C GLN A 290 -9.25 -3.64 20.29
N GLU A 291 -8.64 -4.82 20.30
CA GLU A 291 -8.22 -5.56 21.49
C GLU A 291 -6.77 -5.17 21.89
#